data_061b210e536d4b874dde1aef224ad753
#
_entry.id   061b210e536d4b874dde1aef224ad753
#
_cell.length_a   1.000
_cell.length_b   1.000
_cell.length_c   1.000
_cell.angle_alpha   90.00
_cell.angle_beta   90.00
_cell.angle_gamma   90.00
#
_symmetry.space_group_name_H-M   'P 1'
#
loop_
_entity.id
_entity.type
_entity.pdbx_description
1 polymer ?
#
loop_
_entity_poly.entity_id
_entity_poly.type
_entity_poly.pdbx_seq_one_letter_code
_entity_poly.pdbx_strand_id
1 'polypeptide(L)'
;MRTYESKKALIEAIQIASQKYLAEFAEIPETLKDHRIETVAKTPSENLAYQLGWINLLLSWEEQEQRGLTVQTPAEGYKWNQLGALYQSFYQTYGQMSLESQLIALQDTLEKLLHWIDSLSEDELFLPQQRAWATTKAQWPLWKWIHINSVAPFTSFRTQIRKWKKACL
;
A
#
# COMPACT_ATOMS: atom_id res chain seq x y z
N MET A 1 -10.57 -14.72 1.50
CA MET A 1 -9.36 -14.07 0.95
C MET A 1 -9.07 -14.61 -0.43
N ARG A 2 -8.72 -13.74 -1.32
CA ARG A 2 -8.39 -14.12 -2.70
C ARG A 2 -7.09 -14.91 -2.75
N THR A 3 -7.08 -16.02 -3.49
CA THR A 3 -5.88 -16.83 -3.73
C THR A 3 -5.46 -16.65 -5.20
N TYR A 4 -4.15 -16.54 -5.43
CA TYR A 4 -3.57 -16.38 -6.76
C TYR A 4 -2.99 -17.72 -7.25
N GLU A 5 -3.20 -18.02 -8.51
CA GLU A 5 -2.71 -19.26 -9.11
C GLU A 5 -1.19 -19.25 -9.34
N SER A 6 -0.61 -18.06 -9.49
CA SER A 6 0.81 -17.91 -9.81
C SER A 6 1.32 -16.52 -9.44
N LYS A 7 2.63 -16.36 -9.43
CA LYS A 7 3.29 -15.06 -9.32
C LYS A 7 2.81 -14.10 -10.41
N LYS A 8 2.69 -14.57 -11.63
CA LYS A 8 2.19 -13.78 -12.76
C LYS A 8 0.79 -13.25 -12.50
N ALA A 9 -0.10 -14.08 -11.96
CA ALA A 9 -1.47 -13.69 -11.63
C ALA A 9 -1.49 -12.57 -10.57
N LEU A 10 -0.63 -12.66 -9.56
CA LEU A 10 -0.50 -11.62 -8.54
C LEU A 10 0.00 -10.30 -9.13
N ILE A 11 1.04 -10.36 -9.95
CA ILE A 11 1.60 -9.18 -10.63
C ILE A 11 0.53 -8.50 -11.49
N GLU A 12 -0.19 -9.25 -12.30
CA GLU A 12 -1.26 -8.73 -13.15
C GLU A 12 -2.37 -8.07 -12.32
N ALA A 13 -2.75 -8.68 -11.21
CA ALA A 13 -3.78 -8.13 -10.33
C ALA A 13 -3.34 -6.80 -9.72
N ILE A 14 -2.09 -6.67 -9.32
CA ILE A 14 -1.54 -5.41 -8.79
C ILE A 14 -1.53 -4.35 -9.89
N GLN A 15 -1.07 -4.68 -11.09
CA GLN A 15 -1.02 -3.75 -12.21
C GLN A 15 -2.41 -3.22 -12.56
N ILE A 16 -3.40 -4.10 -12.68
CA ILE A 16 -4.78 -3.71 -13.02
C ILE A 16 -5.37 -2.83 -11.91
N ALA A 17 -5.26 -3.26 -10.65
CA ALA A 17 -5.84 -2.53 -9.53
C ALA A 17 -5.19 -1.16 -9.35
N SER A 18 -3.86 -1.09 -9.46
CA SER A 18 -3.14 0.18 -9.29
C SER A 18 -3.40 1.16 -10.43
N GLN A 19 -3.49 0.69 -11.67
CA GLN A 19 -3.81 1.55 -12.81
C GLN A 19 -5.20 2.18 -12.67
N LYS A 20 -6.19 1.38 -12.29
CA LYS A 20 -7.56 1.89 -12.06
C LYS A 20 -7.60 2.89 -10.90
N TYR A 21 -6.86 2.61 -9.84
CA TYR A 21 -6.78 3.48 -8.67
C TYR A 21 -6.12 4.81 -9.03
N LEU A 22 -4.93 4.78 -9.63
CA LEU A 22 -4.18 5.98 -9.99
C LEU A 22 -4.93 6.87 -10.97
N ALA A 23 -5.65 6.27 -11.92
CA ALA A 23 -6.43 7.02 -12.91
C ALA A 23 -7.52 7.91 -12.28
N GLU A 24 -8.02 7.54 -11.10
CA GLU A 24 -9.04 8.34 -10.43
C GLU A 24 -8.55 9.72 -9.99
N PHE A 25 -7.24 9.90 -9.81
CA PHE A 25 -6.66 11.16 -9.34
C PHE A 25 -6.39 12.19 -10.43
N ALA A 26 -6.45 11.80 -11.71
CA ALA A 26 -6.11 12.68 -12.83
C ALA A 26 -6.98 13.95 -12.90
N GLU A 27 -8.23 13.86 -12.45
CA GLU A 27 -9.20 14.96 -12.51
C GLU A 27 -9.19 15.84 -11.25
N ILE A 28 -8.45 15.45 -10.21
CA ILE A 28 -8.49 16.14 -8.92
C ILE A 28 -7.53 17.33 -8.96
N PRO A 29 -8.05 18.59 -8.78
CA PRO A 29 -7.17 19.75 -8.72
C PRO A 29 -6.28 19.72 -7.48
N GLU A 30 -5.05 20.19 -7.61
CA GLU A 30 -4.10 20.31 -6.48
C GLU A 30 -4.71 21.09 -5.32
N THR A 31 -5.50 22.12 -5.60
CA THR A 31 -6.14 22.95 -4.59
C THR A 31 -7.12 22.20 -3.70
N LEU A 32 -7.60 21.04 -4.14
CA LEU A 32 -8.57 20.22 -3.41
C LEU A 32 -7.96 18.97 -2.75
N LYS A 33 -6.65 18.81 -2.82
CA LYS A 33 -6.00 17.60 -2.30
C LYS A 33 -6.27 17.35 -0.81
N ASP A 34 -6.46 18.39 -0.04
CA ASP A 34 -6.70 18.30 1.41
C ASP A 34 -8.15 18.62 1.79
N HIS A 35 -9.05 18.68 0.81
CA HIS A 35 -10.45 18.97 1.05
C HIS A 35 -11.18 17.78 1.65
N ARG A 36 -11.59 17.94 2.91
CA ARG A 36 -12.29 16.90 3.69
C ARG A 36 -13.79 17.07 3.58
N ILE A 37 -14.51 15.95 3.41
CA ILE A 37 -15.97 15.91 3.46
C ILE A 37 -16.42 14.89 4.51
N GLU A 38 -17.64 15.06 5.02
CA GLU A 38 -18.15 14.20 6.10
C GLU A 38 -18.37 12.74 5.67
N THR A 39 -18.72 12.53 4.40
CA THR A 39 -19.12 11.21 3.91
C THR A 39 -17.95 10.31 3.50
N VAL A 40 -16.72 10.84 3.47
CA VAL A 40 -15.52 10.09 3.12
C VAL A 40 -14.41 10.38 4.13
N ALA A 41 -13.87 9.33 4.71
CA ALA A 41 -12.94 9.44 5.83
C ALA A 41 -11.62 10.13 5.47
N LYS A 42 -11.15 9.98 4.22
CA LYS A 42 -9.84 10.47 3.80
C LYS A 42 -9.96 11.54 2.72
N THR A 43 -9.09 12.57 2.82
CA THR A 43 -8.86 13.49 1.72
C THR A 43 -8.12 12.77 0.59
N PRO A 44 -8.10 13.32 -0.64
CA PRO A 44 -7.29 12.72 -1.71
C PRO A 44 -5.83 12.50 -1.33
N SER A 45 -5.21 13.49 -0.68
CA SER A 45 -3.82 13.38 -0.21
C SER A 45 -3.64 12.27 0.83
N GLU A 46 -4.53 12.18 1.80
CA GLU A 46 -4.50 11.11 2.81
C GLU A 46 -4.69 9.73 2.20
N ASN A 47 -5.55 9.63 1.20
CA ASN A 47 -5.79 8.39 0.48
C ASN A 47 -4.49 7.85 -0.16
N LEU A 48 -3.74 8.73 -0.85
CA LEU A 48 -2.45 8.37 -1.44
C LEU A 48 -1.37 8.11 -0.39
N ALA A 49 -1.34 8.91 0.67
CA ALA A 49 -0.38 8.76 1.77
C ALA A 49 -0.53 7.39 2.46
N TYR A 50 -1.75 6.92 2.61
CA TYR A 50 -2.03 5.59 3.17
C TYR A 50 -1.37 4.48 2.33
N GLN A 51 -1.54 4.53 1.00
CA GLN A 51 -0.95 3.54 0.11
C GLN A 51 0.59 3.60 0.14
N LEU A 52 1.14 4.80 0.07
CA LEU A 52 2.58 5.03 0.16
C LEU A 52 3.15 4.49 1.47
N GLY A 53 2.49 4.78 2.58
CA GLY A 53 2.93 4.34 3.89
C GLY A 53 3.04 2.84 4.01
N TRP A 54 1.99 2.09 3.66
CA TRP A 54 1.98 0.65 3.82
C TRP A 54 2.93 -0.07 2.85
N ILE A 55 2.95 0.32 1.59
CA ILE A 55 3.82 -0.37 0.62
C ILE A 55 5.28 -0.11 0.94
N ASN A 56 5.64 1.12 1.34
CA ASN A 56 7.01 1.42 1.75
C ASN A 56 7.41 0.68 3.03
N LEU A 57 6.50 0.51 3.99
CA LEU A 57 6.77 -0.32 5.16
C LEU A 57 7.03 -1.77 4.76
N LEU A 58 6.19 -2.34 3.94
CA LEU A 58 6.36 -3.72 3.45
C LEU A 58 7.73 -3.92 2.82
N LEU A 59 8.13 -3.01 1.94
CA LEU A 59 9.44 -3.05 1.29
C LEU A 59 10.58 -2.86 2.30
N SER A 60 10.39 -2.01 3.31
CA SER A 60 11.39 -1.78 4.35
C SER A 60 11.58 -3.01 5.25
N TRP A 61 10.52 -3.75 5.56
CA TRP A 61 10.63 -4.99 6.34
C TRP A 61 11.52 -5.99 5.60
N GLU A 62 11.30 -6.14 4.31
CA GLU A 62 12.10 -7.04 3.49
C GLU A 62 13.57 -6.59 3.42
N GLU A 63 13.79 -5.32 3.15
CA GLU A 63 15.15 -4.77 3.08
C GLU A 63 15.91 -4.97 4.41
N GLN A 64 15.27 -4.67 5.53
CA GLN A 64 15.88 -4.81 6.85
C GLN A 64 16.25 -6.27 7.13
N GLU A 65 15.36 -7.20 6.85
CA GLU A 65 15.63 -8.63 7.07
C GLU A 65 16.76 -9.13 6.18
N GLN A 66 16.81 -8.73 4.90
CA GLN A 66 17.89 -9.08 4.00
C GLN A 66 19.25 -8.53 4.46
N ARG A 67 19.24 -7.44 5.22
CA ARG A 67 20.45 -6.86 5.81
C ARG A 67 20.79 -7.47 7.17
N GLY A 68 20.08 -8.49 7.61
CA GLY A 68 20.33 -9.17 8.87
C GLY A 68 19.83 -8.44 10.11
N LEU A 69 18.98 -7.43 9.91
CA LEU A 69 18.40 -6.67 11.02
C LEU A 69 17.14 -7.33 11.55
N THR A 70 16.85 -7.14 12.83
CA THR A 70 15.57 -7.54 13.42
C THR A 70 14.51 -6.52 13.03
N VAL A 71 13.41 -6.99 12.44
CA VAL A 71 12.35 -6.12 11.95
C VAL A 71 11.26 -5.98 13.00
N GLN A 72 10.96 -4.73 13.37
CA GLN A 72 9.79 -4.43 14.20
C GLN A 72 8.61 -4.07 13.30
N THR A 73 7.54 -4.86 13.34
CA THR A 73 6.30 -4.56 12.62
C THR A 73 5.25 -4.03 13.59
N PRO A 74 4.32 -3.16 13.14
CA PRO A 74 4.24 -2.58 11.79
C PRO A 74 5.35 -1.59 11.46
N ALA A 75 5.90 -0.88 12.46
CA ALA A 75 6.99 0.06 12.30
C ALA A 75 7.66 0.28 13.66
N GLU A 76 8.90 0.78 13.65
CA GLU A 76 9.61 1.12 14.87
C GLU A 76 8.82 2.15 15.67
N GLY A 77 8.60 1.84 16.96
CA GLY A 77 7.83 2.71 17.86
C GLY A 77 6.32 2.55 17.77
N TYR A 78 5.81 1.67 16.91
CA TYR A 78 4.37 1.42 16.76
C TYR A 78 4.04 -0.06 16.96
N LYS A 79 2.84 -0.31 17.50
CA LYS A 79 2.29 -1.66 17.67
C LYS A 79 1.08 -1.84 16.77
N TRP A 80 0.72 -3.08 16.51
CA TRP A 80 -0.45 -3.40 15.67
C TRP A 80 -1.78 -2.88 16.24
N ASN A 81 -1.85 -2.58 17.53
CA ASN A 81 -3.00 -1.94 18.15
C ASN A 81 -2.92 -0.41 18.16
N GLN A 82 -1.97 0.18 17.46
CA GLN A 82 -1.72 1.63 17.37
C GLN A 82 -1.76 2.13 15.93
N LEU A 83 -2.60 1.52 15.09
CA LEU A 83 -2.64 1.84 13.65
C LEU A 83 -3.10 3.28 13.37
N GLY A 84 -3.99 3.83 14.21
CA GLY A 84 -4.41 5.23 14.05
C GLY A 84 -3.24 6.21 14.11
N ALA A 85 -2.34 6.03 15.07
CA ALA A 85 -1.13 6.86 15.19
C ALA A 85 -0.17 6.65 14.01
N LEU A 86 -0.06 5.40 13.53
CA LEU A 86 0.74 5.07 12.35
C LEU A 86 0.20 5.77 11.10
N TYR A 87 -1.11 5.77 10.90
CA TYR A 87 -1.73 6.47 9.76
C TYR A 87 -1.46 7.97 9.81
N GLN A 88 -1.52 8.58 11.00
CA GLN A 88 -1.15 10.00 11.16
C GLN A 88 0.29 10.25 10.75
N SER A 89 1.21 9.33 11.06
CA SER A 89 2.59 9.44 10.61
C SER A 89 2.72 9.38 9.09
N PHE A 90 1.92 8.56 8.41
CA PHE A 90 1.88 8.52 6.94
C PHE A 90 1.41 9.86 6.37
N TYR A 91 0.36 10.43 6.94
CA TYR A 91 -0.17 11.73 6.49
C TYR A 91 0.85 12.85 6.68
N GLN A 92 1.58 12.85 7.78
CA GLN A 92 2.65 13.81 8.04
C GLN A 92 3.81 13.65 7.06
N THR A 93 4.21 12.42 6.78
CA THR A 93 5.35 12.13 5.91
C THR A 93 5.04 12.44 4.44
N TYR A 94 3.89 12.03 3.95
CA TYR A 94 3.56 12.11 2.52
C TYR A 94 2.57 13.21 2.18
N GLY A 95 1.82 13.71 3.15
CA GLY A 95 0.75 14.68 2.92
C GLY A 95 1.23 16.09 2.57
N GLN A 96 2.49 16.39 2.80
CA GLN A 96 3.09 17.67 2.42
C GLN A 96 3.49 17.74 0.94
N MET A 97 3.50 16.60 0.27
CA MET A 97 3.80 16.52 -1.16
C MET A 97 2.63 17.01 -1.98
N SER A 98 2.89 17.51 -3.19
CA SER A 98 1.84 17.76 -4.16
C SER A 98 1.17 16.45 -4.59
N LEU A 99 -0.06 16.51 -5.11
CA LEU A 99 -0.70 15.33 -5.68
C LEU A 99 0.15 14.69 -6.77
N GLU A 100 0.71 15.51 -7.67
CA GLU A 100 1.60 15.02 -8.73
C GLU A 100 2.80 14.26 -8.14
N SER A 101 3.46 14.82 -7.13
CA SER A 101 4.59 14.17 -6.47
C SER A 101 4.18 12.88 -5.75
N GLN A 102 3.01 12.86 -5.11
CA GLN A 102 2.48 11.65 -4.48
C GLN A 102 2.21 10.55 -5.51
N LEU A 103 1.64 10.91 -6.66
CA LEU A 103 1.35 9.95 -7.73
C LEU A 103 2.64 9.38 -8.33
N ILE A 104 3.64 10.22 -8.57
CA ILE A 104 4.95 9.78 -9.06
C ILE A 104 5.61 8.86 -8.02
N ALA A 105 5.61 9.26 -6.75
CA ALA A 105 6.18 8.45 -5.68
C ALA A 105 5.50 7.08 -5.57
N LEU A 106 4.17 7.02 -5.71
CA LEU A 106 3.45 5.76 -5.66
C LEU A 106 3.77 4.88 -6.87
N GLN A 107 3.87 5.45 -8.06
CA GLN A 107 4.29 4.71 -9.25
C GLN A 107 5.69 4.12 -9.07
N ASP A 108 6.63 4.89 -8.55
CA ASP A 108 8.00 4.41 -8.27
C ASP A 108 8.00 3.30 -7.22
N THR A 109 7.22 3.46 -6.17
CA THR A 109 7.07 2.45 -5.12
C THR A 109 6.47 1.15 -5.67
N LEU A 110 5.47 1.26 -6.56
CA LEU A 110 4.85 0.11 -7.21
C LEU A 110 5.84 -0.63 -8.12
N GLU A 111 6.70 0.09 -8.84
CA GLU A 111 7.77 -0.54 -9.63
C GLU A 111 8.70 -1.37 -8.75
N LYS A 112 9.09 -0.82 -7.59
CA LYS A 112 9.92 -1.54 -6.63
C LYS A 112 9.21 -2.78 -6.09
N LEU A 113 7.92 -2.67 -5.77
CA LEU A 113 7.12 -3.80 -5.31
C LEU A 113 7.06 -4.90 -6.36
N LEU A 114 6.77 -4.56 -7.60
CA LEU A 114 6.66 -5.52 -8.69
C LEU A 114 8.02 -6.17 -9.00
N HIS A 115 9.10 -5.40 -8.96
CA HIS A 115 10.45 -5.92 -9.13
C HIS A 115 10.81 -6.93 -8.03
N TRP A 116 10.48 -6.61 -6.78
CA TRP A 116 10.69 -7.54 -5.67
C TRP A 116 9.90 -8.84 -5.88
N ILE A 117 8.61 -8.74 -6.20
CA ILE A 117 7.77 -9.93 -6.43
C ILE A 117 8.35 -10.79 -7.55
N ASP A 118 8.78 -10.16 -8.64
CA ASP A 118 9.38 -10.88 -9.77
C ASP A 118 10.64 -11.64 -9.37
N SER A 119 11.40 -11.12 -8.41
CA SER A 119 12.61 -11.76 -7.91
C SER A 119 12.36 -12.97 -7.00
N LEU A 120 11.13 -13.11 -6.47
CA LEU A 120 10.76 -14.19 -5.56
C LEU A 120 10.43 -15.47 -6.33
N SER A 121 10.75 -16.62 -5.75
CA SER A 121 10.29 -17.90 -6.27
C SER A 121 8.81 -18.11 -5.93
N GLU A 122 8.17 -19.06 -6.62
CA GLU A 122 6.81 -19.47 -6.29
C GLU A 122 6.71 -19.95 -4.83
N ASP A 123 7.69 -20.71 -4.35
CA ASP A 123 7.72 -21.18 -2.96
C ASP A 123 7.82 -20.01 -1.97
N GLU A 124 8.66 -19.04 -2.25
CA GLU A 124 8.77 -17.85 -1.38
C GLU A 124 7.46 -17.07 -1.30
N LEU A 125 6.71 -17.00 -2.39
CA LEU A 125 5.44 -16.29 -2.43
C LEU A 125 4.30 -17.05 -1.73
N PHE A 126 4.24 -18.36 -1.91
CA PHE A 126 3.03 -19.12 -1.60
C PHE A 126 3.14 -20.03 -0.38
N LEU A 127 4.35 -20.35 0.09
CA LEU A 127 4.54 -21.12 1.30
C LEU A 127 4.65 -20.21 2.53
N PRO A 128 4.19 -20.66 3.71
CA PRO A 128 4.39 -19.88 4.94
C PRO A 128 5.85 -19.92 5.40
N GLN A 129 6.18 -19.08 6.37
CA GLN A 129 7.47 -19.09 7.09
C GLN A 129 8.70 -18.80 6.22
N GLN A 130 8.53 -18.04 5.14
CA GLN A 130 9.63 -17.69 4.23
C GLN A 130 10.42 -16.45 4.70
N ARG A 131 9.84 -15.65 5.59
CA ARG A 131 10.48 -14.46 6.19
C ARG A 131 10.09 -14.35 7.65
N ALA A 132 11.03 -13.98 8.50
CA ALA A 132 10.77 -13.79 9.92
C ALA A 132 9.75 -12.66 10.15
N TRP A 133 9.87 -11.56 9.41
CA TRP A 133 8.92 -10.43 9.54
C TRP A 133 7.47 -10.82 9.19
N ALA A 134 7.28 -11.82 8.36
CA ALA A 134 5.95 -12.28 7.92
C ALA A 134 5.42 -13.43 8.78
N THR A 135 6.25 -14.03 9.63
CA THR A 135 5.88 -15.20 10.43
C THR A 135 5.20 -14.75 11.72
N THR A 136 3.89 -14.63 11.66
CA THR A 136 3.02 -14.29 12.79
C THR A 136 2.24 -15.54 13.22
N LYS A 137 1.37 -15.38 14.24
CA LYS A 137 0.47 -16.47 14.65
C LYS A 137 -0.40 -16.99 13.50
N ALA A 138 -0.79 -16.11 12.58
CA ALA A 138 -1.59 -16.44 11.40
C ALA A 138 -0.79 -17.18 10.33
N GLN A 139 0.54 -17.12 10.37
CA GLN A 139 1.46 -17.75 9.41
C GLN A 139 1.12 -17.44 7.95
N TRP A 140 0.87 -16.18 7.67
CA TRP A 140 0.51 -15.76 6.32
C TRP A 140 1.69 -15.89 5.37
N PRO A 141 1.49 -16.48 4.18
CA PRO A 141 2.49 -16.43 3.11
C PRO A 141 2.69 -14.99 2.59
N LEU A 142 3.79 -14.75 1.91
CA LEU A 142 4.12 -13.40 1.43
C LEU A 142 3.04 -12.83 0.49
N TRP A 143 2.45 -13.67 -0.37
CA TRP A 143 1.41 -13.18 -1.29
C TRP A 143 0.25 -12.51 -0.56
N LYS A 144 -0.09 -13.00 0.64
CA LYS A 144 -1.19 -12.43 1.42
C LYS A 144 -0.83 -11.07 2.00
N TRP A 145 0.39 -10.90 2.50
CA TRP A 145 0.91 -9.61 2.94
C TRP A 145 0.92 -8.59 1.79
N ILE A 146 1.35 -9.03 0.61
CA ILE A 146 1.38 -8.20 -0.59
C ILE A 146 -0.03 -7.81 -1.00
N HIS A 147 -0.96 -8.77 -1.05
CA HIS A 147 -2.35 -8.53 -1.43
C HIS A 147 -3.05 -7.51 -0.50
N ILE A 148 -2.93 -7.67 0.81
CA ILE A 148 -3.61 -6.79 1.77
C ILE A 148 -2.99 -5.38 1.81
N ASN A 149 -1.81 -5.19 1.27
CA ASN A 149 -1.15 -3.90 1.21
C ASN A 149 -1.17 -3.27 -0.20
N SER A 150 -1.75 -3.94 -1.17
CA SER A 150 -1.81 -3.44 -2.57
C SER A 150 -3.20 -3.63 -3.17
N VAL A 151 -3.49 -4.80 -3.71
CA VAL A 151 -4.75 -5.04 -4.46
C VAL A 151 -5.98 -4.70 -3.64
N ALA A 152 -6.06 -5.17 -2.40
CA ALA A 152 -7.24 -4.94 -1.56
C ALA A 152 -7.45 -3.44 -1.26
N PRO A 153 -6.44 -2.69 -0.75
CA PRO A 153 -6.63 -1.26 -0.53
C PRO A 153 -6.85 -0.47 -1.83
N PHE A 154 -6.17 -0.77 -2.92
CA PHE A 154 -6.43 -0.07 -4.19
C PHE A 154 -7.89 -0.20 -4.61
N THR A 155 -8.48 -1.36 -4.44
CA THR A 155 -9.88 -1.59 -4.79
C THR A 155 -10.83 -0.82 -3.86
N SER A 156 -10.65 -0.92 -2.54
CA SER A 156 -11.56 -0.27 -1.60
C SER A 156 -11.37 1.25 -1.55
N PHE A 157 -10.14 1.74 -1.63
CA PHE A 157 -9.88 3.19 -1.62
C PHE A 157 -10.21 3.86 -2.96
N ARG A 158 -10.16 3.11 -4.05
CA ARG A 158 -10.72 3.60 -5.32
C ARG A 158 -12.21 3.93 -5.17
N THR A 159 -12.97 3.08 -4.52
CA THR A 159 -14.38 3.35 -4.24
C THR A 159 -14.55 4.63 -3.41
N GLN A 160 -13.71 4.82 -2.39
CA GLN A 160 -13.75 6.01 -1.55
C GLN A 160 -13.41 7.28 -2.34
N ILE A 161 -12.36 7.27 -3.16
CA ILE A 161 -11.99 8.46 -3.93
C ILE A 161 -13.03 8.80 -5.00
N ARG A 162 -13.67 7.80 -5.58
CA ARG A 162 -14.79 8.03 -6.51
C ARG A 162 -15.97 8.71 -5.81
N LYS A 163 -16.28 8.27 -4.60
CA LYS A 163 -17.32 8.90 -3.78
C LYS A 163 -16.97 10.35 -3.46
N TRP A 164 -15.71 10.61 -3.12
CA TRP A 164 -15.22 11.97 -2.87
C TRP A 164 -15.36 12.84 -4.13
N LYS A 165 -14.94 12.35 -5.29
CA LYS A 165 -15.05 13.07 -6.57
C LYS A 165 -16.49 13.42 -6.89
N LYS A 166 -17.41 12.48 -6.71
CA LYS A 166 -18.82 12.68 -6.98
C LYS A 166 -19.41 13.82 -6.15
N ALA A 167 -18.91 14.00 -4.93
CA ALA A 167 -19.36 15.07 -4.04
C ALA A 167 -18.68 16.42 -4.31
N CYS A 168 -17.44 16.43 -4.83
CA CYS A 168 -16.61 17.64 -4.90
C CYS A 168 -16.34 18.16 -6.32
N LEU A 169 -16.58 17.34 -7.36
CA LEU A 169 -16.27 17.73 -8.74
C LEU A 169 -17.52 17.81 -9.62
#